data_06779f33aa4dd4224cb0f056df9a57f6
#
_entry.id   06779f33aa4dd4224cb0f056df9a57f6
#
_cell.length_a   1.000
_cell.length_b   1.000
_cell.length_c   1.000
_cell.angle_alpha   90.00
_cell.angle_beta   90.00
_cell.angle_gamma   90.00
#
_symmetry.space_group_name_H-M   'P 1'
#
loop_
_entity.id
_entity.type
_entity.pdbx_description
1 polymer ?
#
loop_
_entity_poly.entity_id
_entity_poly.type
_entity_poly.pdbx_seq_one_letter_code
_entity_poly.pdbx_strand_id
1 'polypeptide(L)'
;MGYTNYWTPKKLTEEQVPDQFWDDAEKVLDKIISKGVILASPDGTEVIDCGHKIINYLEPEENRSPGLCFNGFLDRGCETFALVFDGEWNCCKTAREPYDLAVKCILMLAEKYDLLEKEDSREGRIWAFDGDEKDSEYIDANNLMIEMEMI
;
A
#
# COMPACT_ATOMS: atom_id res chain seq x y z
N MET A 1 -20.91 -5.18 -3.78
CA MET A 1 -19.73 -6.01 -3.96
C MET A 1 -18.50 -5.29 -3.49
N GLY A 2 -17.67 -5.96 -2.72
CA GLY A 2 -16.42 -5.41 -2.27
C GLY A 2 -15.38 -5.38 -3.37
N TYR A 3 -14.36 -4.56 -3.20
CA TYR A 3 -13.20 -4.49 -4.05
C TYR A 3 -11.98 -4.94 -3.25
N THR A 4 -11.17 -5.84 -3.81
CA THR A 4 -10.05 -6.46 -3.11
C THR A 4 -8.76 -6.33 -3.92
N ASN A 5 -7.68 -5.90 -3.26
CA ASN A 5 -6.34 -5.88 -3.82
C ASN A 5 -5.58 -7.12 -3.33
N TYR A 6 -4.70 -7.67 -4.15
CA TYR A 6 -3.95 -8.90 -3.88
C TYR A 6 -2.47 -8.69 -4.18
N TRP A 7 -1.60 -9.24 -3.34
CA TRP A 7 -0.14 -9.18 -3.56
C TRP A 7 0.56 -10.24 -2.73
N THR A 8 1.81 -10.53 -3.09
CA THR A 8 2.72 -11.35 -2.28
C THR A 8 4.00 -10.56 -2.07
N PRO A 9 4.28 -10.09 -0.85
CA PRO A 9 5.53 -9.39 -0.60
C PRO A 9 6.70 -10.37 -0.56
N LYS A 10 7.89 -9.91 -0.93
CA LYS A 10 9.10 -10.68 -0.75
C LYS A 10 9.43 -10.78 0.74
N LYS A 11 10.12 -11.85 1.13
CA LYS A 11 10.61 -11.98 2.49
C LYS A 11 11.92 -11.19 2.62
N LEU A 12 11.88 -10.06 3.30
CA LEU A 12 13.00 -9.12 3.39
C LEU A 12 13.25 -8.71 4.83
N THR A 13 14.53 -8.46 5.15
CA THR A 13 14.90 -7.83 6.41
C THR A 13 14.80 -6.30 6.27
N GLU A 14 14.85 -5.59 7.39
CA GLU A 14 14.88 -4.13 7.42
C GLU A 14 15.93 -3.55 6.49
N GLU A 15 17.14 -4.13 6.50
CA GLU A 15 18.25 -3.67 5.70
C GLU A 15 18.07 -3.91 4.20
N GLN A 16 17.27 -4.90 3.83
CA GLN A 16 17.02 -5.25 2.44
C GLN A 16 15.97 -4.37 1.77
N VAL A 17 15.18 -3.64 2.54
CA VAL A 17 14.23 -2.67 1.98
C VAL A 17 14.95 -1.34 1.81
N PRO A 18 15.03 -0.79 0.58
CA PRO A 18 15.77 0.46 0.37
C PRO A 18 15.17 1.61 1.16
N ASP A 19 16.03 2.45 1.75
CA ASP A 19 15.57 3.66 2.45
C ASP A 19 14.72 4.55 1.55
N GLN A 20 15.06 4.58 0.26
CA GLN A 20 14.32 5.39 -0.72
C GLN A 20 12.87 4.94 -0.86
N PHE A 21 12.58 3.64 -0.69
CA PHE A 21 11.18 3.17 -0.68
C PHE A 21 10.39 3.84 0.44
N TRP A 22 10.95 3.87 1.65
CA TRP A 22 10.28 4.49 2.81
C TRP A 22 10.10 5.99 2.62
N ASP A 23 11.11 6.67 2.09
CA ASP A 23 11.04 8.11 1.82
C ASP A 23 9.97 8.43 0.78
N ASP A 24 9.93 7.66 -0.30
CA ASP A 24 8.93 7.84 -1.36
C ASP A 24 7.52 7.50 -0.86
N ALA A 25 7.39 6.44 -0.07
CA ALA A 25 6.10 6.05 0.53
C ALA A 25 5.57 7.18 1.42
N GLU A 26 6.42 7.79 2.24
CA GLU A 26 6.05 8.93 3.08
C GLU A 26 5.53 10.09 2.23
N LYS A 27 6.23 10.44 1.16
CA LYS A 27 5.82 11.53 0.26
C LYS A 27 4.49 11.24 -0.43
N VAL A 28 4.31 10.02 -0.90
CA VAL A 28 3.05 9.59 -1.55
C VAL A 28 1.89 9.71 -0.57
N LEU A 29 2.05 9.20 0.65
CA LEU A 29 1.01 9.27 1.68
C LEU A 29 0.68 10.70 2.06
N ASP A 30 1.70 11.57 2.21
CA ASP A 30 1.49 12.99 2.49
C ASP A 30 0.69 13.67 1.36
N LYS A 31 1.00 13.34 0.10
CA LYS A 31 0.26 13.88 -1.04
C LYS A 31 -1.20 13.46 -1.04
N ILE A 32 -1.47 12.18 -0.75
CA ILE A 32 -2.82 11.64 -0.68
C ILE A 32 -3.62 12.31 0.45
N ILE A 33 -3.00 12.47 1.60
CA ILE A 33 -3.61 13.20 2.74
C ILE A 33 -3.92 14.64 2.34
N SER A 34 -3.01 15.30 1.61
CA SER A 34 -3.20 16.68 1.17
C SER A 34 -4.37 16.83 0.18
N LYS A 35 -4.76 15.75 -0.48
CA LYS A 35 -5.92 15.73 -1.40
C LYS A 35 -7.24 15.49 -0.68
N GLY A 36 -7.23 15.36 0.64
CA GLY A 36 -8.44 15.20 1.45
C GLY A 36 -8.79 13.75 1.80
N VAL A 37 -7.96 12.80 1.44
CA VAL A 37 -8.16 11.40 1.88
C VAL A 37 -7.72 11.27 3.32
N ILE A 38 -8.61 10.76 4.17
CA ILE A 38 -8.32 10.58 5.58
C ILE A 38 -7.81 9.15 5.80
N LEU A 39 -6.58 9.04 6.29
CA LEU A 39 -5.97 7.77 6.64
C LEU A 39 -5.98 7.61 8.16
N ALA A 40 -5.97 6.37 8.62
CA ALA A 40 -6.15 6.06 10.03
C ALA A 40 -5.27 4.91 10.47
N SER A 41 -5.25 4.71 11.79
CA SER A 41 -4.64 3.54 12.42
C SER A 41 -5.20 2.24 11.84
N PRO A 42 -4.53 1.10 12.02
CA PRO A 42 -4.97 -0.18 11.45
C PRO A 42 -6.41 -0.56 11.80
N ASP A 43 -6.88 -0.21 12.99
CA ASP A 43 -8.27 -0.47 13.39
C ASP A 43 -9.26 0.61 12.92
N GLY A 44 -8.78 1.66 12.27
CA GLY A 44 -9.64 2.71 11.72
C GLY A 44 -10.15 3.72 12.73
N THR A 45 -9.70 3.71 13.98
CA THR A 45 -10.27 4.55 15.04
C THR A 45 -9.53 5.86 15.28
N GLU A 46 -8.28 5.98 14.85
CA GLU A 46 -7.47 7.19 15.05
C GLU A 46 -6.95 7.72 13.72
N VAL A 47 -7.25 8.99 13.42
CA VAL A 47 -6.71 9.64 12.22
C VAL A 47 -5.20 9.76 12.34
N ILE A 48 -4.50 9.41 11.25
CA ILE A 48 -3.06 9.64 11.12
C ILE A 48 -2.89 10.73 10.06
N ASP A 49 -2.33 11.86 10.47
CA ASP A 49 -2.33 13.09 9.69
C ASP A 49 -1.09 13.32 8.84
N CYS A 50 -0.14 12.38 8.84
CA CYS A 50 1.04 12.49 7.98
C CYS A 50 1.64 11.12 7.66
N GLY A 51 2.33 11.05 6.51
CA GLY A 51 2.96 9.82 6.06
C GLY A 51 4.03 9.32 7.01
N HIS A 52 4.78 10.22 7.64
CA HIS A 52 5.82 9.85 8.61
C HIS A 52 5.27 8.96 9.73
N LYS A 53 4.12 9.31 10.29
CA LYS A 53 3.49 8.54 11.36
C LYS A 53 3.02 7.17 10.87
N ILE A 54 2.56 7.07 9.62
CA ILE A 54 2.15 5.79 9.04
C ILE A 54 3.38 4.89 8.84
N ILE A 55 4.44 5.41 8.25
CA ILE A 55 5.67 4.66 7.98
C ILE A 55 6.28 4.13 9.28
N ASN A 56 6.17 4.88 10.36
CA ASN A 56 6.77 4.53 11.64
C ASN A 56 5.77 3.95 12.64
N TYR A 57 4.56 3.62 12.21
CA TYR A 57 3.53 3.07 13.11
C TYR A 57 3.95 1.72 13.69
N LEU A 58 4.49 0.83 12.85
CA LEU A 58 5.06 -0.43 13.29
C LEU A 58 6.50 -0.20 13.75
N GLU A 59 6.73 -0.27 15.05
CA GLU A 59 8.07 -0.10 15.59
C GLU A 59 8.94 -1.30 15.24
N PRO A 60 10.24 -1.07 14.93
CA PRO A 60 11.16 -2.18 14.70
C PRO A 60 11.26 -3.06 15.93
N GLU A 61 11.02 -4.35 15.76
CA GLU A 61 11.18 -5.35 16.79
C GLU A 61 12.07 -6.47 16.28
N GLU A 62 12.86 -7.06 17.17
CA GLU A 62 13.67 -8.22 16.84
C GLU A 62 12.78 -9.34 16.30
N ASN A 63 13.18 -9.94 15.20
CA ASN A 63 12.46 -11.04 14.53
C ASN A 63 11.13 -10.63 13.88
N ARG A 64 10.82 -9.34 13.80
CA ARG A 64 9.66 -8.86 13.05
C ARG A 64 10.09 -8.44 11.64
N SER A 65 9.31 -8.86 10.64
CA SER A 65 9.50 -8.37 9.27
C SER A 65 9.14 -6.89 9.19
N PRO A 66 9.89 -6.07 8.42
CA PRO A 66 9.56 -4.68 8.24
C PRO A 66 8.26 -4.52 7.44
N GLY A 67 7.57 -3.42 7.63
CA GLY A 67 6.33 -3.17 6.91
C GLY A 67 5.66 -1.88 7.31
N LEU A 68 4.51 -1.63 6.71
CA LEU A 68 3.64 -0.51 7.06
C LEU A 68 2.18 -0.97 7.05
N CYS A 69 1.34 -0.29 7.82
CA CYS A 69 -0.08 -0.59 7.83
C CYS A 69 -0.90 0.66 8.10
N PHE A 70 -2.10 0.70 7.56
CA PHE A 70 -3.07 1.77 7.78
C PHE A 70 -4.47 1.31 7.34
N ASN A 71 -5.45 2.13 7.58
CA ASN A 71 -6.84 1.91 7.17
C ASN A 71 -7.46 3.26 6.78
N GLY A 72 -8.69 3.25 6.34
CA GLY A 72 -9.52 4.44 6.28
C GLY A 72 -10.13 4.70 7.66
N PHE A 73 -10.72 5.88 7.84
CA PHE A 73 -11.21 6.32 9.15
C PHE A 73 -12.69 5.95 9.34
N LEU A 74 -12.98 5.23 10.42
CA LEU A 74 -14.35 4.81 10.83
C LEU A 74 -15.09 4.12 9.67
N ASP A 75 -16.27 4.62 9.30
CA ASP A 75 -17.09 4.03 8.24
C ASP A 75 -16.52 4.21 6.83
N ARG A 76 -15.47 5.04 6.66
CA ARG A 76 -14.72 5.19 5.42
C ARG A 76 -13.52 4.23 5.36
N GLY A 77 -13.40 3.35 6.33
CA GLY A 77 -12.45 2.25 6.33
C GLY A 77 -13.11 0.95 5.90
N CYS A 78 -12.29 -0.07 5.76
CA CYS A 78 -12.71 -1.43 5.53
C CYS A 78 -11.65 -2.34 6.17
N GLU A 79 -11.03 -3.24 5.41
CA GLU A 79 -9.94 -4.05 5.96
C GLU A 79 -8.66 -3.23 6.12
N THR A 80 -7.87 -3.56 7.14
CA THR A 80 -6.54 -2.97 7.32
C THR A 80 -5.65 -3.36 6.14
N PHE A 81 -5.00 -2.37 5.55
CA PHE A 81 -3.92 -2.63 4.61
C PHE A 81 -2.62 -2.82 5.40
N ALA A 82 -2.00 -3.98 5.25
CA ALA A 82 -0.72 -4.28 5.89
C ALA A 82 0.24 -4.83 4.83
N LEU A 83 1.22 -4.04 4.46
CA LEU A 83 2.31 -4.48 3.59
C LEU A 83 3.49 -4.82 4.49
N VAL A 84 3.64 -6.10 4.79
CA VAL A 84 4.69 -6.63 5.65
C VAL A 84 5.53 -7.59 4.82
N PHE A 85 6.85 -7.39 4.83
CA PHE A 85 7.77 -8.16 3.98
C PHE A 85 8.12 -9.51 4.60
N ASP A 86 7.09 -10.34 4.82
CA ASP A 86 7.18 -11.66 5.44
C ASP A 86 7.11 -12.83 4.44
N GLY A 87 6.97 -12.53 3.16
CA GLY A 87 6.87 -13.55 2.11
C GLY A 87 5.51 -14.20 1.96
N GLU A 88 4.52 -13.78 2.75
CA GLU A 88 3.19 -14.39 2.75
C GLU A 88 2.22 -13.64 1.85
N TRP A 89 1.46 -14.37 1.03
CA TRP A 89 0.39 -13.81 0.22
C TRP A 89 -0.61 -13.07 1.12
N ASN A 90 -1.07 -11.92 0.65
CA ASN A 90 -2.03 -11.13 1.41
C ASN A 90 -3.03 -10.45 0.47
N CYS A 91 -4.12 -9.98 1.05
CA CYS A 91 -5.12 -9.21 0.33
C CYS A 91 -5.71 -8.15 1.26
N CYS A 92 -6.33 -7.14 0.66
CA CYS A 92 -6.99 -6.09 1.41
C CYS A 92 -8.26 -5.67 0.67
N LYS A 93 -9.40 -5.92 1.30
CA LYS A 93 -10.69 -5.48 0.80
C LYS A 93 -10.92 -4.04 1.25
N THR A 94 -10.96 -3.13 0.29
CA THR A 94 -11.13 -1.70 0.56
C THR A 94 -12.55 -1.22 0.27
N ALA A 95 -13.36 -2.03 -0.39
CA ALA A 95 -14.73 -1.70 -0.80
C ALA A 95 -14.80 -0.36 -1.56
N ARG A 96 -13.75 -0.01 -2.30
CA ARG A 96 -13.60 1.25 -3.05
C ARG A 96 -13.68 2.51 -2.18
N GLU A 97 -13.45 2.39 -0.87
CA GLU A 97 -13.36 3.57 -0.02
C GLU A 97 -12.15 4.42 -0.40
N PRO A 98 -12.15 5.72 -0.08
CA PRO A 98 -11.09 6.64 -0.53
C PRO A 98 -9.66 6.20 -0.21
N TYR A 99 -9.43 5.48 0.89
CA TYR A 99 -8.09 5.03 1.24
C TYR A 99 -7.53 3.99 0.25
N ASP A 100 -8.38 3.42 -0.61
CA ASP A 100 -7.93 2.49 -1.65
C ASP A 100 -6.88 3.12 -2.57
N LEU A 101 -6.97 4.43 -2.81
CA LEU A 101 -5.95 5.15 -3.58
C LEU A 101 -4.57 4.98 -2.95
N ALA A 102 -4.49 5.12 -1.62
CA ALA A 102 -3.22 4.95 -0.90
C ALA A 102 -2.73 3.50 -1.00
N VAL A 103 -3.62 2.52 -0.86
CA VAL A 103 -3.26 1.10 -0.99
C VAL A 103 -2.63 0.85 -2.36
N LYS A 104 -3.26 1.30 -3.44
CA LYS A 104 -2.77 1.10 -4.80
C LYS A 104 -1.44 1.80 -5.04
N CYS A 105 -1.30 3.04 -4.58
CA CYS A 105 -0.05 3.78 -4.77
C CYS A 105 1.12 3.12 -4.05
N ILE A 106 0.91 2.62 -2.83
CA ILE A 106 1.95 1.92 -2.08
C ILE A 106 2.33 0.60 -2.76
N LEU A 107 1.35 -0.15 -3.28
CA LEU A 107 1.63 -1.39 -4.02
C LEU A 107 2.41 -1.10 -5.32
N MET A 108 2.06 -0.04 -6.05
CA MET A 108 2.79 0.39 -7.24
C MET A 108 4.23 0.77 -6.90
N LEU A 109 4.41 1.46 -5.79
CA LEU A 109 5.74 1.85 -5.32
C LEU A 109 6.58 0.62 -4.93
N ALA A 110 5.97 -0.33 -4.23
CA ALA A 110 6.63 -1.58 -3.88
C ALA A 110 7.04 -2.38 -5.13
N GLU A 111 6.20 -2.39 -6.17
CA GLU A 111 6.54 -3.01 -7.45
C GLU A 111 7.74 -2.31 -8.09
N LYS A 112 7.76 -0.98 -8.08
CA LYS A 112 8.87 -0.20 -8.64
C LYS A 112 10.21 -0.58 -8.02
N TYR A 113 10.23 -0.82 -6.72
CA TYR A 113 11.44 -1.19 -5.99
C TYR A 113 11.70 -2.69 -5.96
N ASP A 114 10.90 -3.48 -6.70
CA ASP A 114 11.02 -4.93 -6.80
C ASP A 114 10.89 -5.63 -5.44
N LEU A 115 9.93 -5.17 -4.64
CA LEU A 115 9.67 -5.69 -3.29
C LEU A 115 8.52 -6.69 -3.24
N LEU A 116 7.86 -6.93 -4.38
CA LEU A 116 6.75 -7.89 -4.49
C LEU A 116 7.15 -9.05 -5.39
N GLU A 117 6.69 -10.25 -5.04
CA GLU A 117 6.79 -11.41 -5.92
C GLU A 117 5.89 -11.21 -7.13
N LYS A 118 6.37 -11.56 -8.31
CA LYS A 118 5.60 -11.45 -9.54
C LYS A 118 5.01 -12.81 -9.87
N GLU A 119 3.75 -12.82 -10.25
CA GLU A 119 3.02 -14.02 -10.60
C GLU A 119 2.41 -13.91 -12.00
N ASP A 120 2.26 -15.07 -12.67
CA ASP A 120 1.60 -15.12 -13.96
C ASP A 120 0.10 -14.94 -13.78
N SER A 121 -0.48 -14.00 -14.51
CA SER A 121 -1.93 -13.85 -14.55
C SER A 121 -2.54 -14.90 -15.49
N ARG A 122 -3.86 -15.07 -15.36
CA ARG A 122 -4.62 -15.95 -16.25
C ARG A 122 -4.54 -15.55 -17.71
N GLU A 123 -4.18 -14.31 -17.99
CA GLU A 123 -4.05 -13.76 -19.33
C GLU A 123 -2.61 -13.80 -19.84
N GLY A 124 -1.71 -14.51 -19.14
CA GLY A 124 -0.31 -14.62 -19.52
C GLY A 124 0.54 -13.41 -19.15
N ARG A 125 -0.01 -12.46 -18.38
CA ARG A 125 0.76 -11.31 -17.89
C ARG A 125 1.43 -11.63 -16.57
N ILE A 126 2.60 -11.07 -16.36
CA ILE A 126 3.27 -11.12 -15.05
C ILE A 126 2.78 -9.91 -14.27
N TRP A 127 2.29 -10.15 -13.07
CA TRP A 127 1.84 -9.06 -12.19
C TRP A 127 2.50 -9.16 -10.82
N ALA A 128 2.76 -8.01 -10.23
CA ALA A 128 3.29 -7.94 -8.87
C ALA A 128 2.17 -7.72 -7.85
N PHE A 129 1.09 -7.14 -8.27
CA PHE A 129 -0.13 -7.00 -7.48
C PHE A 129 -1.33 -6.97 -8.43
N ASP A 130 -2.50 -7.28 -7.92
CA ASP A 130 -3.72 -7.36 -8.72
C ASP A 130 -4.92 -6.87 -7.91
N GLY A 131 -6.06 -6.76 -8.56
CA GLY A 131 -7.32 -6.37 -7.96
C GLY A 131 -8.48 -6.76 -8.86
N ASP A 132 -9.68 -6.72 -8.30
CA ASP A 132 -10.88 -7.20 -8.98
C ASP A 132 -11.25 -6.40 -10.23
N GLU A 133 -10.97 -5.09 -10.25
CA GLU A 133 -11.28 -4.19 -11.36
C GLU A 133 -10.09 -3.28 -11.67
N LYS A 134 -8.93 -3.87 -11.88
CA LYS A 134 -7.69 -3.11 -11.92
C LYS A 134 -7.59 -2.07 -13.02
N ASP A 135 -8.15 -2.31 -14.18
CA ASP A 135 -7.97 -1.39 -15.33
C ASP A 135 -8.58 -0.02 -15.06
N SER A 136 -9.78 0.04 -14.47
CA SER A 136 -10.45 1.29 -14.16
C SER A 136 -10.00 1.89 -12.81
N GLU A 137 -9.78 1.03 -11.83
CA GLU A 137 -9.46 1.48 -10.47
C GLU A 137 -8.01 1.96 -10.32
N TYR A 138 -7.10 1.53 -11.18
CA TYR A 138 -5.70 1.95 -11.13
C TYR A 138 -5.41 3.26 -11.87
N ILE A 139 -6.37 3.83 -12.60
CA ILE A 139 -6.17 5.07 -13.35
C ILE A 139 -5.77 6.22 -12.43
N ASP A 140 -6.52 6.42 -11.35
CA ASP A 140 -6.24 7.53 -10.41
C ASP A 140 -4.90 7.35 -9.71
N ALA A 141 -4.57 6.13 -9.29
CA ALA A 141 -3.29 5.83 -8.67
C ALA A 141 -2.14 6.06 -9.65
N ASN A 142 -2.28 5.56 -10.88
CA ASN A 142 -1.28 5.72 -11.91
C ASN A 142 -1.04 7.20 -12.22
N ASN A 143 -2.11 7.98 -12.37
CA ASN A 143 -2.01 9.42 -12.63
C ASN A 143 -1.31 10.15 -11.50
N LEU A 144 -1.61 9.81 -10.26
CA LEU A 144 -0.95 10.42 -9.11
C LEU A 144 0.54 10.09 -9.07
N MET A 145 0.90 8.85 -9.33
CA MET A 145 2.30 8.43 -9.33
C MET A 145 3.09 9.10 -10.46
N ILE A 146 2.47 9.31 -11.62
CA ILE A 146 3.07 10.08 -12.71
C ILE A 146 3.24 11.54 -12.31
N GLU A 147 2.20 12.16 -11.72
CA GLU A 147 2.26 13.56 -11.25
C GLU A 147 3.42 13.77 -10.28
N MET A 148 3.66 12.80 -9.41
CA MET A 148 4.73 12.86 -8.42
C MET A 148 6.10 12.41 -8.96
N GLU A 149 6.16 12.01 -10.22
CA GLU A 149 7.38 11.47 -10.85
C GLU A 149 7.91 10.23 -10.14
N MET A 150 7.00 9.42 -9.59
CA MET A 150 7.34 8.17 -8.90
C MET A 150 7.42 6.97 -9.85
N ILE A 151 6.79 7.08 -11.01
CA ILE A 151 6.86 6.09 -12.07
C ILE A 151 7.01 6.74 -13.44
#